data_b7e5d41707576f494ae752502b4e09ea
#
_entry.id   b7e5d41707576f494ae752502b4e09ea
#
_cell.length_a   1.000
_cell.length_b   1.000
_cell.length_c   1.000
_cell.angle_alpha   90.00
_cell.angle_beta   90.00
_cell.angle_gamma   90.00
#
_symmetry.space_group_name_H-M   'P 1'
#
loop_
_entity.id
_entity.type
_entity.pdbx_description
1 polymer ?
#
loop_
_entity_poly.entity_id
_entity_poly.type
_entity_poly.pdbx_seq_one_letter_code
_entity_poly.pdbx_strand_id
1 'polypeptide(L)'
;MNKALIPAIMGLTFAAAVAAEIPITGNVESKCIVTTDANGVYGNPTPSLLSTTQANGGVEPVVRYDVIQADYYKALISVPDVFTESPALNDVVNWSGDVTVGEVSDPLMSAYDNDKRLYNNITEIDLTVAGSTWFKISSEADYGYDKAFPAGQYRSVVTAECIAN
;
A
#
# COMPACT_ATOMS: atom_id res chain seq x y z
N MET A 1 49.45 82.94 20.92
CA MET A 1 49.05 81.79 21.76
C MET A 1 47.69 81.29 21.23
N ASN A 2 47.73 80.34 20.28
CA ASN A 2 46.52 79.71 19.66
C ASN A 2 46.32 78.34 20.28
N LYS A 3 45.19 78.19 21.03
CA LYS A 3 44.73 76.92 21.53
C LYS A 3 43.87 76.26 20.49
N ALA A 4 44.32 75.15 19.87
CA ALA A 4 43.54 74.28 19.02
C ALA A 4 42.66 73.37 19.88
N LEU A 5 41.31 73.44 19.69
CA LEU A 5 40.34 72.50 20.20
C LEU A 5 40.27 71.31 19.24
N ILE A 6 40.53 70.12 19.74
CA ILE A 6 40.32 68.85 19.01
C ILE A 6 38.94 68.32 19.40
N PRO A 7 38.03 68.08 18.44
CA PRO A 7 36.75 67.42 18.75
C PRO A 7 36.96 65.93 18.93
N ALA A 8 36.54 65.40 20.07
CA ALA A 8 36.47 63.93 20.31
C ALA A 8 35.25 63.37 19.57
N ILE A 9 35.53 62.54 18.54
CA ILE A 9 34.49 61.76 17.83
C ILE A 9 34.17 60.53 18.69
N MET A 10 33.02 60.52 19.30
CA MET A 10 32.47 59.40 20.06
C MET A 10 31.87 58.39 19.06
N GLY A 11 32.63 57.30 18.75
CA GLY A 11 32.16 56.22 17.89
C GLY A 11 31.06 55.39 18.59
N LEU A 12 29.82 55.46 18.08
CA LEU A 12 28.76 54.53 18.46
C LEU A 12 29.05 53.17 17.83
N THR A 13 29.44 52.17 18.63
CA THR A 13 29.49 50.77 18.21
C THR A 13 28.10 50.18 18.31
N PHE A 14 27.44 49.93 17.15
CA PHE A 14 26.25 49.13 17.09
C PHE A 14 26.62 47.65 17.27
N ALA A 15 26.22 47.07 18.40
CA ALA A 15 26.26 45.63 18.57
C ALA A 15 25.17 45.00 17.68
N ALA A 16 25.55 44.27 16.67
CA ALA A 16 24.61 43.46 15.89
C ALA A 16 24.03 42.37 16.77
N ALA A 17 22.69 42.36 16.93
CA ALA A 17 21.99 41.25 17.59
C ALA A 17 22.11 40.01 16.70
N VAL A 18 22.75 38.97 17.18
CA VAL A 18 22.80 37.67 16.52
C VAL A 18 21.56 36.90 16.94
N ALA A 19 20.64 36.68 15.99
CA ALA A 19 19.48 35.80 16.20
C ALA A 19 19.99 34.34 16.14
N ALA A 20 19.71 33.55 17.17
CA ALA A 20 19.95 32.11 17.17
C ALA A 20 18.67 31.39 16.74
N GLU A 21 18.75 30.55 15.70
CA GLU A 21 17.67 29.65 15.31
C GLU A 21 17.75 28.38 16.12
N ILE A 22 16.67 28.05 16.82
CA ILE A 22 16.54 26.82 17.61
C ILE A 22 15.55 25.92 16.88
N PRO A 23 16.02 24.85 16.20
CA PRO A 23 15.11 23.93 15.51
C PRO A 23 14.32 23.10 16.52
N ILE A 24 13.03 22.96 16.25
CA ILE A 24 12.14 22.03 16.94
C ILE A 24 11.82 20.92 15.95
N THR A 25 12.23 19.69 16.25
CA THR A 25 11.99 18.51 15.40
C THR A 25 10.98 17.60 16.08
N GLY A 26 10.10 17.01 15.29
CA GLY A 26 9.13 16.00 15.72
C GLY A 26 9.00 14.92 14.66
N ASN A 27 8.67 13.70 15.07
CA ASN A 27 8.29 12.61 14.21
C ASN A 27 6.85 12.21 14.49
N VAL A 28 6.05 12.01 13.45
CA VAL A 28 4.69 11.48 13.55
C VAL A 28 4.69 10.13 12.85
N GLU A 29 4.43 9.08 13.61
CA GLU A 29 4.31 7.74 13.05
C GLU A 29 3.04 7.59 12.23
N SER A 30 3.08 6.68 11.23
CA SER A 30 1.91 6.35 10.43
C SER A 30 0.77 5.85 11.32
N LYS A 31 -0.44 6.31 11.03
CA LYS A 31 -1.68 5.91 11.70
C LYS A 31 -2.49 4.90 10.86
N CYS A 32 -1.83 4.23 9.92
CA CYS A 32 -2.37 3.15 9.12
C CYS A 32 -1.48 1.91 9.27
N ILE A 33 -2.10 0.80 9.64
CA ILE A 33 -1.43 -0.49 9.84
C ILE A 33 -2.01 -1.49 8.86
N VAL A 34 -1.14 -2.25 8.20
CA VAL A 34 -1.51 -3.33 7.29
C VAL A 34 -1.11 -4.66 7.90
N THR A 35 -2.05 -5.60 7.96
CA THR A 35 -1.84 -6.92 8.55
C THR A 35 -2.38 -8.01 7.63
N THR A 36 -1.62 -9.08 7.40
CA THR A 36 -2.13 -10.29 6.76
C THR A 36 -3.02 -11.03 7.75
N ASP A 37 -4.29 -11.19 7.40
CA ASP A 37 -5.28 -11.84 8.26
C ASP A 37 -5.48 -13.32 7.87
N ALA A 38 -5.45 -13.62 6.58
CA ALA A 38 -5.47 -14.97 6.05
C ALA A 38 -4.56 -15.13 4.83
N ASN A 39 -3.88 -16.27 4.76
CA ASN A 39 -3.11 -16.63 3.57
C ASN A 39 -4.02 -17.24 2.50
N GLY A 40 -3.69 -16.99 1.24
CA GLY A 40 -4.36 -17.59 0.09
C GLY A 40 -3.91 -19.03 -0.19
N VAL A 41 -4.81 -19.78 -0.83
CA VAL A 41 -4.49 -21.11 -1.35
C VAL A 41 -5.07 -21.25 -2.75
N TYR A 42 -4.30 -21.70 -3.71
CA TYR A 42 -4.80 -22.02 -5.03
C TYR A 42 -5.53 -23.36 -5.04
N GLY A 43 -6.78 -23.35 -5.48
CA GLY A 43 -7.46 -24.53 -6.00
C GLY A 43 -7.06 -24.79 -7.45
N ASN A 44 -7.18 -26.05 -7.91
CA ASN A 44 -6.93 -26.44 -9.29
C ASN A 44 -8.18 -27.14 -9.87
N PRO A 45 -9.22 -26.36 -10.23
CA PRO A 45 -10.49 -26.92 -10.69
C PRO A 45 -10.40 -27.58 -12.06
N THR A 46 -9.44 -27.15 -12.87
CA THR A 46 -9.10 -27.75 -14.17
C THR A 46 -7.58 -27.83 -14.31
N PRO A 47 -7.05 -28.70 -15.18
CA PRO A 47 -5.61 -28.83 -15.35
C PRO A 47 -4.90 -27.53 -15.72
N SER A 48 -5.57 -26.60 -16.39
CA SER A 48 -5.01 -25.32 -16.84
C SER A 48 -5.30 -24.14 -15.93
N LEU A 49 -6.08 -24.29 -14.85
CA LEU A 49 -6.51 -23.17 -14.01
C LEU A 49 -6.07 -23.36 -12.56
N LEU A 50 -5.40 -22.34 -12.02
CA LEU A 50 -5.20 -22.16 -10.59
C LEU A 50 -5.98 -20.93 -10.14
N SER A 51 -6.80 -21.05 -9.09
CA SER A 51 -7.65 -19.97 -8.62
C SER A 51 -7.73 -19.95 -7.10
N THR A 52 -7.71 -18.77 -6.49
CA THR A 52 -7.93 -18.60 -5.05
C THR A 52 -9.41 -18.55 -4.68
N THR A 53 -10.33 -18.46 -5.66
CA THR A 53 -11.76 -18.36 -5.37
C THR A 53 -12.30 -19.65 -4.73
N GLN A 54 -13.23 -19.49 -3.77
CA GLN A 54 -13.84 -20.62 -3.08
C GLN A 54 -14.61 -21.53 -4.04
N ALA A 55 -15.25 -20.98 -5.06
CA ALA A 55 -15.96 -21.73 -6.09
C ALA A 55 -15.05 -22.71 -6.84
N ASN A 56 -13.77 -22.41 -6.93
CA ASN A 56 -12.74 -23.20 -7.59
C ASN A 56 -11.89 -24.04 -6.59
N GLY A 57 -12.36 -24.17 -5.34
CA GLY A 57 -11.67 -24.93 -4.30
C GLY A 57 -10.46 -24.23 -3.70
N GLY A 58 -10.29 -22.93 -3.96
CA GLY A 58 -9.25 -22.10 -3.41
C GLY A 58 -9.64 -21.40 -2.09
N VAL A 59 -8.71 -20.60 -1.58
CA VAL A 59 -8.91 -19.69 -0.45
C VAL A 59 -8.34 -18.33 -0.85
N GLU A 60 -9.16 -17.30 -0.79
CA GLU A 60 -8.73 -15.92 -1.05
C GLU A 60 -7.91 -15.40 0.14
N PRO A 61 -6.70 -14.85 -0.07
CA PRO A 61 -5.99 -14.16 0.98
C PRO A 61 -6.77 -12.93 1.45
N VAL A 62 -6.62 -12.61 2.73
CA VAL A 62 -7.27 -11.46 3.35
C VAL A 62 -6.22 -10.56 3.97
N VAL A 63 -6.27 -9.28 3.65
CA VAL A 63 -5.45 -8.24 4.26
C VAL A 63 -6.34 -7.25 4.99
N ARG A 64 -5.93 -6.89 6.22
CA ARG A 64 -6.62 -5.91 7.04
C ARG A 64 -5.86 -4.60 7.05
N TYR A 65 -6.59 -3.52 6.88
CA TYR A 65 -6.14 -2.15 7.07
C TYR A 65 -6.81 -1.55 8.31
N ASP A 66 -6.00 -1.10 9.25
CA ASP A 66 -6.46 -0.38 10.44
C ASP A 66 -6.07 1.09 10.32
N VAL A 67 -7.04 1.98 10.20
CA VAL A 67 -6.86 3.42 9.99
C VAL A 67 -7.40 4.20 11.16
N ILE A 68 -6.54 4.97 11.83
CA ILE A 68 -6.96 5.79 12.99
C ILE A 68 -7.52 7.14 12.52
N GLN A 69 -7.08 7.63 11.35
CA GLN A 69 -7.45 8.94 10.84
C GLN A 69 -7.90 8.84 9.38
N ALA A 70 -9.17 9.18 9.13
CA ALA A 70 -9.78 9.20 7.81
C ALA A 70 -9.11 10.21 6.86
N ASP A 71 -9.20 9.97 5.56
CA ASP A 71 -8.77 10.86 4.46
C ASP A 71 -7.26 11.12 4.33
N TYR A 72 -6.43 10.50 5.17
CA TYR A 72 -4.97 10.72 5.15
C TYR A 72 -4.19 9.61 4.46
N TYR A 73 -4.85 8.50 4.14
CA TYR A 73 -4.17 7.31 3.63
C TYR A 73 -4.90 6.69 2.46
N LYS A 74 -4.11 5.98 1.64
CA LYS A 74 -4.59 5.10 0.58
C LYS A 74 -4.10 3.69 0.82
N ALA A 75 -4.95 2.71 0.51
CA ALA A 75 -4.55 1.33 0.36
C ALA A 75 -4.07 1.11 -1.09
N LEU A 76 -2.90 0.51 -1.25
CA LEU A 76 -2.40 -0.02 -2.51
C LEU A 76 -2.29 -1.53 -2.39
N ILE A 77 -3.03 -2.26 -3.20
CA ILE A 77 -3.04 -3.72 -3.18
C ILE A 77 -2.72 -4.22 -4.59
N SER A 78 -1.60 -4.92 -4.75
CA SER A 78 -1.19 -5.51 -6.02
C SER A 78 -1.64 -6.96 -6.09
N VAL A 79 -2.44 -7.29 -7.10
CA VAL A 79 -2.79 -8.67 -7.43
C VAL A 79 -1.60 -9.34 -8.15
N PRO A 80 -1.30 -10.61 -7.89
CA PRO A 80 -0.21 -11.31 -8.55
C PRO A 80 -0.37 -11.37 -10.08
N ASP A 81 0.73 -11.21 -10.79
CA ASP A 81 0.85 -11.35 -12.25
C ASP A 81 1.98 -12.32 -12.65
N VAL A 82 2.60 -12.96 -11.66
CA VAL A 82 3.68 -13.92 -11.86
C VAL A 82 3.75 -14.89 -10.68
N PHE A 83 4.20 -16.12 -10.94
CA PHE A 83 4.61 -17.01 -9.86
C PHE A 83 6.01 -16.65 -9.37
N THR A 84 6.16 -16.48 -8.05
CA THR A 84 7.48 -16.35 -7.41
C THR A 84 8.18 -17.69 -7.29
N GLU A 85 7.42 -18.80 -7.32
CA GLU A 85 7.91 -20.18 -7.34
C GLU A 85 6.95 -21.03 -8.16
N SER A 86 7.48 -21.79 -9.11
CA SER A 86 6.72 -22.74 -9.93
C SER A 86 7.67 -23.74 -10.61
N PRO A 87 7.17 -24.90 -11.06
CA PRO A 87 7.85 -25.69 -12.07
C PRO A 87 8.09 -24.89 -13.35
N ALA A 88 9.01 -25.36 -14.20
CA ALA A 88 9.25 -24.72 -15.48
C ALA A 88 7.97 -24.74 -16.36
N LEU A 89 7.54 -23.58 -16.81
CA LEU A 89 6.42 -23.39 -17.70
C LEU A 89 6.95 -23.09 -19.11
N ASN A 90 6.32 -23.67 -20.12
CA ASN A 90 6.76 -23.56 -21.52
C ASN A 90 6.05 -22.45 -22.27
N ASP A 91 5.11 -21.76 -21.61
CA ASP A 91 4.29 -20.71 -22.25
C ASP A 91 3.83 -19.67 -21.23
N VAL A 92 3.19 -18.64 -21.71
CA VAL A 92 2.66 -17.52 -20.92
C VAL A 92 1.45 -17.98 -20.11
N VAL A 93 1.37 -17.52 -18.87
CA VAL A 93 0.20 -17.64 -18.00
C VAL A 93 -0.59 -16.33 -18.08
N ASN A 94 -1.90 -16.42 -18.29
CA ASN A 94 -2.79 -15.28 -18.22
C ASN A 94 -3.25 -15.10 -16.78
N TRP A 95 -3.05 -13.90 -16.26
CA TRP A 95 -3.39 -13.55 -14.89
C TRP A 95 -4.63 -12.67 -14.85
N SER A 96 -5.49 -12.93 -13.88
CA SER A 96 -6.60 -12.06 -13.52
C SER A 96 -6.82 -12.10 -12.00
N GLY A 97 -7.50 -11.10 -11.48
CA GLY A 97 -7.87 -11.04 -10.08
C GLY A 97 -8.55 -9.73 -9.76
N ASP A 98 -9.09 -9.67 -8.55
CA ASP A 98 -9.78 -8.49 -8.05
C ASP A 98 -9.58 -8.35 -6.54
N VAL A 99 -9.77 -7.13 -6.06
CA VAL A 99 -9.75 -6.78 -4.63
C VAL A 99 -11.17 -6.37 -4.25
N THR A 100 -11.75 -7.04 -3.28
CA THR A 100 -13.13 -6.76 -2.80
C THR A 100 -13.15 -6.54 -1.30
N VAL A 101 -14.10 -5.74 -0.83
CA VAL A 101 -14.36 -5.56 0.59
C VAL A 101 -14.95 -6.84 1.17
N GLY A 102 -14.29 -7.43 2.17
CA GLY A 102 -14.76 -8.63 2.89
C GLY A 102 -15.56 -8.26 4.13
N GLU A 103 -14.90 -7.65 5.11
CA GLU A 103 -15.48 -7.20 6.36
C GLU A 103 -15.12 -5.73 6.59
N VAL A 104 -15.95 -5.05 7.36
CA VAL A 104 -15.78 -3.64 7.71
C VAL A 104 -16.20 -3.38 9.15
N SER A 105 -15.49 -2.51 9.84
CA SER A 105 -15.88 -2.02 11.18
C SER A 105 -16.92 -0.90 11.12
N ASP A 106 -17.05 -0.23 9.98
CA ASP A 106 -18.04 0.80 9.71
C ASP A 106 -18.75 0.53 8.37
N PRO A 107 -20.09 0.52 8.30
CA PRO A 107 -20.84 0.26 7.07
C PRO A 107 -20.49 1.17 5.89
N LEU A 108 -20.03 2.41 6.12
CA LEU A 108 -19.62 3.34 5.07
C LEU A 108 -18.43 2.82 4.25
N MET A 109 -17.58 1.99 4.86
CA MET A 109 -16.41 1.41 4.17
C MET A 109 -16.81 0.42 3.05
N SER A 110 -18.04 -0.07 3.03
CA SER A 110 -18.53 -0.92 1.94
C SER A 110 -18.57 -0.21 0.58
N ALA A 111 -18.54 1.13 0.57
CA ALA A 111 -18.44 1.93 -0.65
C ALA A 111 -17.09 1.77 -1.37
N TYR A 112 -16.05 1.32 -0.68
CA TYR A 112 -14.71 1.14 -1.26
C TYR A 112 -14.69 0.24 -2.50
N ASP A 113 -15.60 -0.74 -2.60
CA ASP A 113 -15.73 -1.58 -3.80
C ASP A 113 -16.13 -0.78 -5.06
N ASN A 114 -16.90 0.30 -4.88
CA ASN A 114 -17.33 1.16 -5.98
C ASN A 114 -16.32 2.28 -6.27
N ASP A 115 -15.55 2.70 -5.26
CA ASP A 115 -14.66 3.85 -5.32
C ASP A 115 -13.22 3.46 -5.66
N LYS A 116 -12.92 2.15 -5.68
CA LYS A 116 -11.59 1.63 -6.01
C LYS A 116 -11.18 1.99 -7.44
N ARG A 117 -9.92 2.30 -7.61
CA ARG A 117 -9.29 2.55 -8.91
C ARG A 117 -8.30 1.45 -9.23
N LEU A 118 -8.39 0.89 -10.43
CA LEU A 118 -7.45 -0.12 -10.91
C LEU A 118 -6.46 0.55 -11.87
N TYR A 119 -5.18 0.44 -11.55
CA TYR A 119 -4.10 0.91 -12.39
C TYR A 119 -3.06 -0.21 -12.54
N ASN A 120 -2.95 -0.77 -13.75
CA ASN A 120 -2.23 -2.02 -14.00
C ASN A 120 -2.79 -3.11 -13.07
N ASN A 121 -1.93 -3.80 -12.29
CA ASN A 121 -2.34 -4.82 -11.32
C ASN A 121 -2.51 -4.26 -9.89
N ILE A 122 -2.55 -2.94 -9.74
CA ILE A 122 -2.65 -2.29 -8.44
C ILE A 122 -4.07 -1.73 -8.28
N THR A 123 -4.74 -2.14 -7.22
CA THR A 123 -5.98 -1.53 -6.76
C THR A 123 -5.64 -0.44 -5.75
N GLU A 124 -6.04 0.78 -6.05
CA GLU A 124 -5.92 1.94 -5.17
C GLU A 124 -7.28 2.27 -4.55
N ILE A 125 -7.32 2.47 -3.24
CA ILE A 125 -8.51 2.79 -2.47
C ILE A 125 -8.19 3.93 -1.50
N ASP A 126 -8.93 5.03 -1.60
CA ASP A 126 -8.84 6.12 -0.62
C ASP A 126 -9.51 5.69 0.69
N LEU A 127 -8.78 5.69 1.80
CA LEU A 127 -9.28 5.27 3.11
C LEU A 127 -9.96 6.45 3.81
N THR A 128 -11.20 6.71 3.41
CA THR A 128 -12.00 7.88 3.80
C THR A 128 -12.72 7.74 5.14
N VAL A 129 -12.67 6.56 5.75
CA VAL A 129 -13.33 6.24 7.02
C VAL A 129 -12.32 5.64 7.99
N ALA A 130 -12.28 6.16 9.23
CA ALA A 130 -11.44 5.59 10.29
C ALA A 130 -12.03 4.27 10.78
N GLY A 131 -11.17 3.29 11.02
CA GLY A 131 -11.57 1.95 11.47
C GLY A 131 -10.80 0.85 10.76
N SER A 132 -11.36 -0.35 10.72
CA SER A 132 -10.75 -1.54 10.14
C SER A 132 -11.53 -2.02 8.92
N THR A 133 -10.81 -2.30 7.84
CA THR A 133 -11.37 -2.89 6.61
C THR A 133 -10.57 -4.14 6.25
N TRP A 134 -11.25 -5.24 5.95
CA TRP A 134 -10.67 -6.47 5.44
C TRP A 134 -10.95 -6.59 3.95
N PHE A 135 -9.88 -6.63 3.17
CA PHE A 135 -9.97 -6.85 1.73
C PHE A 135 -9.65 -8.30 1.41
N LYS A 136 -10.51 -8.92 0.60
CA LYS A 136 -10.30 -10.22 -0.02
C LYS A 136 -9.71 -10.03 -1.39
N ILE A 137 -8.72 -10.84 -1.74
CA ILE A 137 -8.02 -10.75 -3.01
C ILE A 137 -8.24 -12.04 -3.78
N SER A 138 -8.96 -11.98 -4.88
CA SER A 138 -9.00 -13.09 -5.82
C SER A 138 -7.78 -13.06 -6.74
N SER A 139 -7.29 -14.23 -7.13
CA SER A 139 -6.21 -14.37 -8.10
C SER A 139 -6.44 -15.65 -8.89
N GLU A 140 -6.38 -15.52 -10.21
CA GLU A 140 -6.47 -16.63 -11.13
C GLU A 140 -5.28 -16.62 -12.08
N ALA A 141 -4.74 -17.80 -12.30
CA ALA A 141 -3.68 -18.05 -13.27
C ALA A 141 -4.20 -19.09 -14.27
N ASP A 142 -4.40 -18.70 -15.52
CA ASP A 142 -4.86 -19.56 -16.61
C ASP A 142 -3.70 -19.86 -17.57
N TYR A 143 -3.35 -21.12 -17.67
CA TYR A 143 -2.27 -21.59 -18.55
C TYR A 143 -2.71 -21.74 -20.01
N GLY A 144 -4.04 -21.63 -20.26
CA GLY A 144 -4.63 -21.62 -21.59
C GLY A 144 -5.17 -22.98 -22.04
N TYR A 145 -5.84 -22.94 -23.19
CA TYR A 145 -6.52 -24.09 -23.76
C TYR A 145 -5.54 -25.23 -24.13
N ASP A 146 -5.96 -26.48 -23.89
CA ASP A 146 -5.17 -27.71 -24.12
C ASP A 146 -3.82 -27.76 -23.37
N LYS A 147 -3.66 -26.97 -22.31
CA LYS A 147 -2.46 -27.00 -21.45
C LYS A 147 -2.81 -27.49 -20.05
N ALA A 148 -1.80 -27.98 -19.37
CA ALA A 148 -1.90 -28.40 -17.98
C ALA A 148 -0.71 -27.84 -17.20
N PHE A 149 -0.96 -27.35 -16.02
CA PHE A 149 0.10 -27.01 -15.09
C PHE A 149 0.90 -28.26 -14.72
N PRO A 150 2.24 -28.28 -14.87
CA PRO A 150 3.08 -29.37 -14.38
C PRO A 150 2.87 -29.62 -12.88
N ALA A 151 3.02 -30.86 -12.45
CA ALA A 151 2.97 -31.20 -11.03
C ALA A 151 4.08 -30.48 -10.25
N GLY A 152 3.73 -29.84 -9.13
CA GLY A 152 4.67 -29.12 -8.29
C GLY A 152 4.00 -28.06 -7.43
N GLN A 153 4.82 -27.28 -6.75
CA GLN A 153 4.33 -26.15 -5.95
C GLN A 153 4.26 -24.88 -6.77
N TYR A 154 3.22 -24.10 -6.55
CA TYR A 154 3.00 -22.80 -7.16
C TYR A 154 2.80 -21.76 -6.07
N ARG A 155 3.56 -20.70 -6.14
CA ARG A 155 3.48 -19.58 -5.20
C ARG A 155 3.46 -18.26 -5.95
N SER A 156 2.57 -17.39 -5.56
CA SER A 156 2.56 -15.97 -5.93
C SER A 156 2.45 -15.10 -4.69
N VAL A 157 2.63 -13.82 -4.83
CA VAL A 157 2.61 -12.88 -3.71
C VAL A 157 1.67 -11.71 -4.01
N VAL A 158 0.76 -11.45 -3.09
CA VAL A 158 0.00 -10.19 -3.00
C VAL A 158 0.84 -9.18 -2.22
N THR A 159 0.98 -7.97 -2.74
CA THR A 159 1.60 -6.87 -2.01
C THR A 159 0.52 -5.91 -1.54
N ALA A 160 0.57 -5.52 -0.28
CA ALA A 160 -0.39 -4.59 0.31
C ALA A 160 0.36 -3.50 1.08
N GLU A 161 0.11 -2.26 0.74
CA GLU A 161 0.79 -1.10 1.30
C GLU A 161 -0.24 -0.05 1.73
N CYS A 162 0.08 0.70 2.77
CA CYS A 162 -0.65 1.89 3.17
C CYS A 162 0.26 3.11 3.00
N ILE A 163 -0.13 4.01 2.12
CA ILE A 163 0.63 5.23 1.85
C ILE A 163 -0.16 6.47 2.29
N ALA A 164 0.55 7.52 2.68
CA ALA A 164 -0.07 8.82 2.93
C ALA A 164 -0.47 9.49 1.61
N ASN A 165 -1.59 10.23 1.65
CA ASN A 165 -2.07 11.07 0.53
C ASN A 165 -1.14 12.27 0.28
#